data_7a5001a81a8f7c42dc8ca1e9064bcfcc
#
_entry.id   7a5001a81a8f7c42dc8ca1e9064bcfcc
#
_cell.length_a   1.000
_cell.length_b   1.000
_cell.length_c   1.000
_cell.angle_alpha   90.00
_cell.angle_beta   90.00
_cell.angle_gamma   90.00
#
_symmetry.space_group_name_H-M   'P 1'
#
loop_
_entity.id
_entity.type
_entity.pdbx_description
1 polymer ?
#
loop_
_entity_poly.entity_id
_entity_poly.type
_entity_poly.pdbx_seq_one_letter_code
_entity_poly.pdbx_strand_id
1 'polypeptide(L)'
;MILSPYGLTDWYRDGAAAEYVAVEARDLALKPATLTHVQAAAVSLAGLTAWQALHDHGGLAAGQTVLIHGAGGGVGTWAVQLARTAGARVVGTGGGRSRDLVTELGADRFIDIDSERFEGLGRQVDLVVDFVGGDTLDRSWSVLKPGGTLVSIVEDPSSRAPRGSNARSVFFVVEANRAQLVELGRMIDARELRPLVGAVFPLARGAETFRAKQNGGVPGKVVLDVVHPPR
;
A
#
# COMPACT_ATOMS: atom_id res chain seq x y z
N MET A 1 -1.55 14.19 15.10
CA MET A 1 -1.98 12.85 15.53
C MET A 1 -2.29 12.04 14.28
N ILE A 2 -1.85 10.80 14.20
CA ILE A 2 -2.19 9.89 13.10
C ILE A 2 -3.15 8.84 13.67
N LEU A 3 -4.27 8.63 12.98
CA LEU A 3 -5.22 7.58 13.29
C LEU A 3 -4.77 6.28 12.63
N SER A 4 -4.83 5.19 13.34
CA SER A 4 -4.77 3.85 12.77
C SER A 4 -6.00 3.58 11.87
N PRO A 5 -5.99 2.55 11.00
CA PRO A 5 -7.14 2.21 10.18
C PRO A 5 -8.33 1.83 11.06
N TYR A 6 -9.21 2.80 11.24
CA TYR A 6 -10.35 2.70 12.12
C TYR A 6 -11.62 2.38 11.31
N GLY A 7 -12.41 1.41 11.77
CA GLY A 7 -13.69 1.08 11.15
C GLY A 7 -13.66 0.14 9.94
N LEU A 8 -12.50 -0.39 9.53
CA LEU A 8 -12.43 -1.31 8.39
C LEU A 8 -13.07 -2.68 8.69
N THR A 9 -13.03 -3.10 9.93
CA THR A 9 -13.59 -4.40 10.38
C THR A 9 -14.85 -4.25 11.23
N ASP A 10 -15.22 -3.03 11.55
CA ASP A 10 -16.39 -2.72 12.39
C ASP A 10 -17.36 -1.79 11.63
N TRP A 11 -18.32 -2.40 10.96
CA TRP A 11 -19.34 -1.73 10.15
C TRP A 11 -20.30 -0.85 10.95
N TYR A 12 -20.25 -0.91 12.27
CA TYR A 12 -21.11 -0.14 13.20
C TYR A 12 -20.46 1.14 13.70
N ARG A 13 -19.20 1.40 13.31
CA ARG A 13 -18.51 2.61 13.74
C ARG A 13 -18.59 3.72 12.68
N ASP A 14 -18.68 4.95 13.15
CA ASP A 14 -18.65 6.13 12.30
C ASP A 14 -17.30 6.25 11.58
N GLY A 15 -17.33 6.69 10.32
CA GLY A 15 -16.11 6.95 9.54
C GLY A 15 -15.38 8.22 9.97
N ALA A 16 -14.14 8.36 9.51
CA ALA A 16 -13.28 9.50 9.83
C ALA A 16 -13.44 10.70 8.85
N ALA A 17 -14.39 10.66 7.91
CA ALA A 17 -14.71 11.78 7.02
C ALA A 17 -15.64 12.79 7.72
N ALA A 18 -15.18 13.38 8.83
CA ALA A 18 -15.93 14.27 9.71
C ALA A 18 -15.00 15.28 10.37
N GLU A 19 -15.58 16.36 10.92
CA GLU A 19 -14.84 17.35 11.70
C GLU A 19 -14.28 16.78 13.02
N TYR A 20 -14.98 15.83 13.60
CA TYR A 20 -14.59 15.14 14.82
C TYR A 20 -14.78 13.64 14.67
N VAL A 21 -13.91 12.88 15.28
CA VAL A 21 -13.99 11.42 15.36
C VAL A 21 -13.55 10.96 16.76
N ALA A 22 -14.30 10.03 17.35
CA ALA A 22 -13.94 9.39 18.58
C ALA A 22 -13.15 8.10 18.28
N VAL A 23 -11.96 7.97 18.85
CA VAL A 23 -11.08 6.80 18.65
C VAL A 23 -10.43 6.39 19.95
N GLU A 24 -10.03 5.13 20.05
CA GLU A 24 -9.32 4.62 21.21
C GLU A 24 -7.88 5.16 21.22
N ALA A 25 -7.42 5.61 22.39
CA ALA A 25 -6.08 6.20 22.55
C ALA A 25 -4.95 5.23 22.14
N ARG A 26 -5.19 3.92 22.26
CA ARG A 26 -4.22 2.89 21.86
C ARG A 26 -3.97 2.85 20.34
N ASP A 27 -4.92 3.35 19.54
CA ASP A 27 -4.84 3.36 18.08
C ASP A 27 -4.22 4.66 17.53
N LEU A 28 -3.73 5.53 18.42
CA LEU A 28 -3.17 6.81 18.06
C LEU A 28 -1.65 6.83 18.16
N ALA A 29 -1.02 7.48 17.21
CA ALA A 29 0.40 7.86 17.27
C ALA A 29 0.55 9.37 17.07
N LEU A 30 1.68 9.93 17.50
CA LEU A 30 2.01 11.32 17.21
C LEU A 30 2.25 11.47 15.70
N LYS A 31 1.77 12.55 15.14
CA LYS A 31 2.04 12.92 13.75
C LYS A 31 3.54 13.21 13.61
N PRO A 32 4.21 12.69 12.54
CA PRO A 32 5.58 13.08 12.23
C PRO A 32 5.73 14.61 12.22
N ALA A 33 6.79 15.11 12.81
CA ALA A 33 7.02 16.54 12.94
C ALA A 33 7.22 17.22 11.59
N THR A 34 7.79 16.50 10.63
CA THR A 34 8.10 16.99 9.28
C THR A 34 6.87 17.07 8.35
N LEU A 35 5.74 16.48 8.72
CA LEU A 35 4.55 16.42 7.85
C LEU A 35 3.51 17.49 8.19
N THR A 36 2.83 17.99 7.17
CA THR A 36 1.54 18.68 7.32
C THR A 36 0.44 17.69 7.71
N HIS A 37 -0.73 18.16 8.17
CA HIS A 37 -1.87 17.29 8.48
C HIS A 37 -2.38 16.56 7.23
N VAL A 38 -2.40 17.22 6.07
CA VAL A 38 -2.78 16.62 4.78
C VAL A 38 -1.86 15.46 4.42
N GLN A 39 -0.55 15.64 4.55
CA GLN A 39 0.42 14.58 4.31
C GLN A 39 0.28 13.43 5.31
N ALA A 40 0.07 13.74 6.59
CA ALA A 40 -0.11 12.75 7.63
C ALA A 40 -1.36 11.88 7.43
N ALA A 41 -2.44 12.44 6.88
CA ALA A 41 -3.64 11.68 6.56
C ALA A 41 -3.41 10.58 5.50
N ALA A 42 -2.36 10.70 4.68
CA ALA A 42 -1.99 9.70 3.69
C ALA A 42 -1.15 8.54 4.26
N VAL A 43 -0.80 8.56 5.56
CA VAL A 43 0.14 7.60 6.17
C VAL A 43 -0.56 6.36 6.70
N SER A 44 -1.49 6.51 7.62
CA SER A 44 -1.90 5.44 8.54
C SER A 44 -2.40 4.18 7.84
N LEU A 45 -3.48 4.25 7.09
CA LEU A 45 -4.07 3.08 6.43
C LEU A 45 -3.09 2.46 5.43
N ALA A 46 -2.54 3.26 4.53
CA ALA A 46 -1.72 2.76 3.44
C ALA A 46 -0.33 2.31 3.90
N GLY A 47 0.28 3.05 4.83
CA GLY A 47 1.56 2.69 5.41
C GLY A 47 1.50 1.40 6.22
N LEU A 48 0.47 1.26 7.10
CA LEU A 48 0.26 0.01 7.85
C LEU A 48 -0.05 -1.18 6.94
N THR A 49 -0.89 -0.98 5.92
CA THR A 49 -1.19 -2.06 4.97
C THR A 49 0.08 -2.54 4.26
N ALA A 50 0.91 -1.62 3.78
CA ALA A 50 2.16 -1.97 3.11
C ALA A 50 3.16 -2.62 4.08
N TRP A 51 3.27 -2.10 5.31
CA TRP A 51 4.12 -2.68 6.34
C TRP A 51 3.73 -4.12 6.64
N GLN A 52 2.46 -4.36 6.95
CA GLN A 52 1.96 -5.68 7.31
C GLN A 52 2.05 -6.66 6.12
N ALA A 53 1.77 -6.19 4.90
CA ALA A 53 1.93 -7.02 3.70
C ALA A 53 3.35 -7.51 3.51
N LEU A 54 4.34 -6.63 3.70
CA LEU A 54 5.75 -6.96 3.45
C LEU A 54 6.40 -7.70 4.61
N HIS A 55 6.20 -7.24 5.84
CA HIS A 55 6.93 -7.73 7.01
C HIS A 55 6.15 -8.81 7.77
N ASP A 56 4.94 -8.49 8.25
CA ASP A 56 4.20 -9.41 9.14
C ASP A 56 3.71 -10.65 8.38
N HIS A 57 3.19 -10.44 7.18
CA HIS A 57 2.64 -11.51 6.35
C HIS A 57 3.62 -12.01 5.29
N GLY A 58 4.37 -11.10 4.64
CA GLY A 58 5.32 -11.44 3.59
C GLY A 58 6.62 -12.02 4.11
N GLY A 59 7.08 -11.60 5.28
CA GLY A 59 8.38 -11.99 5.84
C GLY A 59 9.55 -11.53 4.97
N LEU A 60 9.42 -10.36 4.32
CA LEU A 60 10.43 -9.85 3.40
C LEU A 60 11.76 -9.62 4.10
N ALA A 61 12.83 -10.17 3.54
CA ALA A 61 14.21 -10.03 4.01
C ALA A 61 15.10 -9.34 2.96
N ALA A 62 16.21 -8.78 3.41
CA ALA A 62 17.21 -8.18 2.54
C ALA A 62 17.73 -9.19 1.49
N GLY A 63 17.95 -8.71 0.27
CA GLY A 63 18.41 -9.53 -0.86
C GLY A 63 17.33 -10.35 -1.55
N GLN A 64 16.13 -10.46 -1.01
CA GLN A 64 15.00 -11.09 -1.68
C GLN A 64 14.44 -10.21 -2.80
N THR A 65 13.75 -10.85 -3.76
CA THR A 65 13.02 -10.15 -4.82
C THR A 65 11.54 -10.10 -4.48
N VAL A 66 10.98 -8.89 -4.44
CA VAL A 66 9.55 -8.66 -4.26
C VAL A 66 8.93 -8.11 -5.54
N LEU A 67 7.78 -8.67 -5.93
CA LEU A 67 6.92 -8.14 -7.00
C LEU A 67 5.73 -7.43 -6.35
N ILE A 68 5.53 -6.16 -6.70
CA ILE A 68 4.48 -5.31 -6.15
C ILE A 68 3.50 -4.96 -7.27
N HIS A 69 2.30 -5.55 -7.24
CA HIS A 69 1.22 -5.20 -8.16
C HIS A 69 0.49 -3.93 -7.68
N GLY A 70 0.21 -3.02 -8.62
CA GLY A 70 -0.37 -1.72 -8.29
C GLY A 70 0.62 -0.77 -7.60
N ALA A 71 1.90 -0.83 -7.97
CA ALA A 71 3.00 -0.10 -7.34
C ALA A 71 2.81 1.42 -7.29
N GLY A 72 2.12 2.03 -8.27
CA GLY A 72 1.81 3.48 -8.30
C GLY A 72 0.58 3.88 -7.48
N GLY A 73 -0.13 2.91 -6.88
CA GLY A 73 -1.32 3.15 -6.08
C GLY A 73 -1.04 3.63 -4.66
N GLY A 74 -2.11 3.92 -3.92
CA GLY A 74 -2.00 4.49 -2.57
C GLY A 74 -1.31 3.60 -1.53
N VAL A 75 -1.34 2.26 -1.69
CA VAL A 75 -0.58 1.30 -0.85
C VAL A 75 0.74 0.95 -1.53
N GLY A 76 0.71 0.76 -2.86
CA GLY A 76 1.89 0.37 -3.63
C GLY A 76 3.07 1.31 -3.48
N THR A 77 2.83 2.63 -3.45
CA THR A 77 3.88 3.64 -3.25
C THR A 77 4.58 3.54 -1.89
N TRP A 78 3.88 3.08 -0.85
CA TRP A 78 4.46 2.75 0.45
C TRP A 78 5.24 1.44 0.39
N ALA A 79 4.66 0.43 -0.26
CA ALA A 79 5.29 -0.89 -0.37
C ALA A 79 6.64 -0.82 -1.12
N VAL A 80 6.73 -0.04 -2.18
CA VAL A 80 8.00 0.18 -2.92
C VAL A 80 9.07 0.76 -2.01
N GLN A 81 8.76 1.84 -1.26
CA GLN A 81 9.72 2.49 -0.37
C GLN A 81 10.15 1.57 0.78
N LEU A 82 9.18 0.92 1.45
CA LEU A 82 9.47 0.01 2.56
C LEU A 82 10.30 -1.19 2.10
N ALA A 83 9.99 -1.80 0.97
CA ALA A 83 10.75 -2.92 0.42
C ALA A 83 12.20 -2.51 0.07
N ARG A 84 12.38 -1.32 -0.53
CA ARG A 84 13.71 -0.76 -0.77
C ARG A 84 14.48 -0.56 0.54
N THR A 85 13.85 0.04 1.55
CA THR A 85 14.50 0.29 2.86
C THR A 85 14.88 -1.03 3.55
N ALA A 86 14.10 -2.10 3.33
CA ALA A 86 14.42 -3.45 3.79
C ALA A 86 15.58 -4.11 3.01
N GLY A 87 16.13 -3.47 1.98
CA GLY A 87 17.22 -4.01 1.17
C GLY A 87 16.79 -5.09 0.18
N ALA A 88 15.51 -5.14 -0.18
CA ALA A 88 14.99 -6.06 -1.18
C ALA A 88 15.19 -5.53 -2.60
N ARG A 89 15.23 -6.43 -3.59
CA ARG A 89 15.10 -6.09 -4.99
C ARG A 89 13.63 -5.90 -5.33
N VAL A 90 13.27 -4.70 -5.77
CA VAL A 90 11.87 -4.29 -5.96
C VAL A 90 11.49 -4.28 -7.44
N VAL A 91 10.50 -5.07 -7.81
CA VAL A 91 9.84 -5.02 -9.12
C VAL A 91 8.42 -4.49 -8.94
N GLY A 92 8.11 -3.35 -9.56
CA GLY A 92 6.77 -2.76 -9.50
C GLY A 92 6.00 -2.99 -10.80
N THR A 93 4.69 -3.23 -10.73
CA THR A 93 3.81 -3.21 -11.91
C THR A 93 2.75 -2.13 -11.80
N GLY A 94 2.35 -1.59 -12.94
CA GLY A 94 1.29 -0.58 -13.04
C GLY A 94 1.14 -0.05 -14.44
N GLY A 95 0.20 0.86 -14.69
CA GLY A 95 0.11 1.56 -15.97
C GLY A 95 1.30 2.50 -16.20
N GLY A 96 1.69 2.70 -17.44
CA GLY A 96 2.92 3.43 -17.83
C GLY A 96 3.10 4.80 -17.19
N ARG A 97 2.00 5.50 -16.89
CA ARG A 97 2.02 6.81 -16.21
C ARG A 97 2.65 6.80 -14.83
N SER A 98 2.72 5.66 -14.17
CA SER A 98 3.34 5.54 -12.84
C SER A 98 4.80 5.13 -12.87
N ARG A 99 5.39 4.90 -14.03
CA ARG A 99 6.77 4.42 -14.21
C ARG A 99 7.78 5.29 -13.49
N ASP A 100 7.82 6.58 -13.83
CA ASP A 100 8.82 7.51 -13.30
C ASP A 100 8.72 7.63 -11.78
N LEU A 101 7.49 7.76 -11.27
CA LEU A 101 7.21 7.80 -9.84
C LEU A 101 7.69 6.54 -9.12
N VAL A 102 7.33 5.36 -9.60
CA VAL A 102 7.66 4.09 -8.96
C VAL A 102 9.17 3.84 -8.99
N THR A 103 9.84 4.24 -10.08
CA THR A 103 11.31 4.18 -10.18
C THR A 103 11.98 5.16 -9.21
N GLU A 104 11.49 6.40 -9.12
CA GLU A 104 11.97 7.40 -8.16
C GLU A 104 11.82 6.93 -6.71
N LEU A 105 10.73 6.22 -6.39
CA LEU A 105 10.50 5.65 -5.06
C LEU A 105 11.42 4.47 -4.73
N GLY A 106 12.14 3.95 -5.72
CA GLY A 106 13.19 2.96 -5.54
C GLY A 106 12.90 1.57 -6.06
N ALA A 107 11.98 1.42 -7.02
CA ALA A 107 11.87 0.16 -7.76
C ALA A 107 13.08 -0.02 -8.68
N ASP A 108 13.69 -1.21 -8.64
CA ASP A 108 14.80 -1.59 -9.53
C ASP A 108 14.32 -1.86 -10.96
N ARG A 109 13.07 -2.28 -11.09
CA ARG A 109 12.40 -2.50 -12.37
C ARG A 109 10.92 -2.12 -12.28
N PHE A 110 10.42 -1.48 -13.32
CA PHE A 110 9.00 -1.24 -13.52
C PHE A 110 8.50 -1.98 -14.77
N ILE A 111 7.41 -2.70 -14.63
CA ILE A 111 6.73 -3.42 -15.70
C ILE A 111 5.42 -2.70 -16.00
N ASP A 112 5.32 -2.16 -17.21
CA ASP A 112 4.12 -1.52 -17.70
C ASP A 112 3.14 -2.59 -18.19
N ILE A 113 2.02 -2.72 -17.49
CA ILE A 113 1.02 -3.75 -17.74
C ILE A 113 0.32 -3.62 -19.11
N ASP A 114 0.38 -2.43 -19.73
CA ASP A 114 -0.22 -2.19 -21.04
C ASP A 114 0.67 -2.70 -22.18
N SER A 115 1.98 -2.86 -21.94
CA SER A 115 2.98 -3.23 -22.95
C SER A 115 3.85 -4.43 -22.60
N GLU A 116 3.92 -4.81 -21.32
CA GLU A 116 4.81 -5.86 -20.84
C GLU A 116 4.03 -6.92 -20.03
N ARG A 117 4.58 -8.13 -19.98
CA ARG A 117 4.09 -9.24 -19.17
C ARG A 117 5.05 -9.52 -18.03
N PHE A 118 4.56 -9.48 -16.78
CA PHE A 118 5.40 -9.76 -15.61
C PHE A 118 5.80 -11.24 -15.50
N GLU A 119 5.10 -12.15 -16.16
CA GLU A 119 5.46 -13.58 -16.24
C GLU A 119 6.81 -13.81 -16.88
N GLY A 120 7.31 -12.85 -17.66
CA GLY A 120 8.68 -12.85 -18.18
C GLY A 120 9.79 -12.81 -17.11
N LEU A 121 9.43 -12.55 -15.85
CA LEU A 121 10.34 -12.68 -14.71
C LEU A 121 10.76 -14.14 -14.47
N GLY A 122 9.91 -15.11 -14.88
CA GLY A 122 10.10 -16.52 -14.50
C GLY A 122 9.99 -16.70 -12.98
N ARG A 123 10.25 -17.91 -12.50
CA ARG A 123 10.16 -18.28 -11.07
C ARG A 123 11.31 -17.73 -10.22
N GLN A 124 11.42 -16.40 -10.15
CA GLN A 124 12.54 -15.71 -9.46
C GLN A 124 12.08 -14.79 -8.32
N VAL A 125 10.77 -14.73 -8.06
CA VAL A 125 10.18 -13.83 -7.06
C VAL A 125 10.01 -14.57 -5.73
N ASP A 126 10.54 -14.00 -4.65
CA ASP A 126 10.41 -14.54 -3.29
C ASP A 126 9.06 -14.19 -2.66
N LEU A 127 8.60 -12.95 -2.91
CA LEU A 127 7.36 -12.41 -2.39
C LEU A 127 6.59 -11.67 -3.50
N VAL A 128 5.33 -11.99 -3.66
CA VAL A 128 4.38 -11.16 -4.40
C VAL A 128 3.46 -10.47 -3.40
N VAL A 129 3.32 -9.14 -3.50
CA VAL A 129 2.26 -8.39 -2.82
C VAL A 129 1.29 -7.83 -3.85
N ASP A 130 0.03 -8.22 -3.72
CA ASP A 130 -1.00 -7.91 -4.69
C ASP A 130 -2.03 -6.92 -4.11
N PHE A 131 -2.12 -5.75 -4.76
CA PHE A 131 -3.07 -4.68 -4.43
C PHE A 131 -4.09 -4.45 -5.57
N VAL A 132 -4.22 -5.42 -6.49
CA VAL A 132 -5.03 -5.31 -7.71
C VAL A 132 -6.11 -6.39 -7.75
N GLY A 133 -5.76 -7.66 -7.47
CA GLY A 133 -6.67 -8.81 -7.54
C GLY A 133 -6.95 -9.32 -8.95
N GLY A 134 -7.98 -10.15 -9.07
CA GLY A 134 -8.46 -10.71 -10.32
C GLY A 134 -7.42 -11.50 -11.10
N ASP A 135 -7.39 -11.30 -12.39
CA ASP A 135 -6.49 -11.98 -13.33
C ASP A 135 -5.00 -11.79 -13.00
N THR A 136 -4.64 -10.62 -12.42
CA THR A 136 -3.27 -10.35 -11.96
C THR A 136 -2.86 -11.32 -10.84
N LEU A 137 -3.76 -11.54 -9.88
CA LEU A 137 -3.52 -12.48 -8.78
C LEU A 137 -3.34 -13.90 -9.30
N ASP A 138 -4.20 -14.35 -10.25
CA ASP A 138 -4.15 -15.70 -10.83
C ASP A 138 -2.81 -15.97 -11.52
N ARG A 139 -2.30 -15.01 -12.26
CA ARG A 139 -1.04 -15.12 -12.99
C ARG A 139 0.20 -15.03 -12.10
N SER A 140 0.06 -14.43 -10.92
CA SER A 140 1.18 -14.18 -9.98
C SER A 140 1.84 -15.47 -9.48
N TRP A 141 1.10 -16.58 -9.44
CA TRP A 141 1.66 -17.87 -9.06
C TRP A 141 2.80 -18.34 -9.97
N SER A 142 2.79 -17.92 -11.24
CA SER A 142 3.77 -18.36 -12.24
C SER A 142 5.17 -17.82 -12.00
N VAL A 143 5.31 -16.71 -11.27
CA VAL A 143 6.60 -16.04 -11.03
C VAL A 143 7.22 -16.35 -9.66
N LEU A 144 6.44 -16.97 -8.77
CA LEU A 144 6.92 -17.34 -7.44
C LEU A 144 7.97 -18.47 -7.49
N LYS A 145 9.02 -18.29 -6.73
CA LYS A 145 9.96 -19.38 -6.39
C LYS A 145 9.22 -20.52 -5.65
N PRO A 146 9.74 -21.76 -5.69
CA PRO A 146 9.30 -22.79 -4.76
C PRO A 146 9.42 -22.29 -3.31
N GLY A 147 8.33 -22.39 -2.52
CA GLY A 147 8.29 -21.88 -1.16
C GLY A 147 8.12 -20.37 -1.02
N GLY A 148 7.98 -19.64 -2.12
CA GLY A 148 7.69 -18.20 -2.10
C GLY A 148 6.33 -17.88 -1.49
N THR A 149 6.07 -16.60 -1.24
CA THR A 149 4.84 -16.11 -0.59
C THR A 149 4.06 -15.19 -1.52
N LEU A 150 2.73 -15.34 -1.53
CA LEU A 150 1.79 -14.43 -2.19
C LEU A 150 0.88 -13.83 -1.13
N VAL A 151 0.91 -12.51 -1.00
CA VAL A 151 0.07 -11.75 -0.06
C VAL A 151 -0.88 -10.88 -0.87
N SER A 152 -2.18 -10.97 -0.61
CA SER A 152 -3.19 -10.08 -1.22
C SER A 152 -4.04 -9.41 -0.15
N ILE A 153 -4.47 -8.17 -0.43
CA ILE A 153 -5.45 -7.42 0.37
C ILE A 153 -6.79 -7.28 -0.33
N VAL A 154 -6.93 -7.86 -1.53
CA VAL A 154 -8.12 -7.72 -2.37
C VAL A 154 -9.01 -8.93 -2.26
N GLU A 155 -8.43 -10.11 -2.33
CA GLU A 155 -9.15 -11.38 -2.29
C GLU A 155 -8.22 -12.52 -1.80
N ASP A 156 -8.82 -13.60 -1.27
CA ASP A 156 -8.06 -14.76 -0.78
C ASP A 156 -7.45 -15.55 -1.96
N PRO A 157 -6.10 -15.58 -2.06
CA PRO A 157 -5.43 -16.29 -3.12
C PRO A 157 -5.43 -17.81 -2.95
N SER A 158 -5.77 -18.34 -1.77
CA SER A 158 -5.64 -19.78 -1.46
C SER A 158 -6.49 -20.67 -2.37
N SER A 159 -7.69 -20.22 -2.71
CA SER A 159 -8.62 -20.94 -3.60
C SER A 159 -8.13 -21.05 -5.05
N ARG A 160 -7.16 -20.24 -5.44
CA ARG A 160 -6.58 -20.13 -6.79
C ARG A 160 -5.18 -20.71 -6.90
N ALA A 161 -4.67 -21.29 -5.81
CA ALA A 161 -3.34 -21.88 -5.79
C ALA A 161 -3.25 -23.07 -6.79
N PRO A 162 -2.21 -23.12 -7.62
CA PRO A 162 -1.98 -24.27 -8.49
C PRO A 162 -1.85 -25.58 -7.69
N ARG A 163 -2.38 -26.68 -8.22
CA ARG A 163 -2.26 -28.01 -7.60
C ARG A 163 -0.78 -28.36 -7.39
N GLY A 164 -0.44 -28.76 -6.17
CA GLY A 164 0.93 -29.11 -5.79
C GLY A 164 1.86 -27.90 -5.56
N SER A 165 1.34 -26.69 -5.53
CA SER A 165 2.12 -25.53 -5.11
C SER A 165 2.52 -25.66 -3.64
N ASN A 166 3.80 -25.42 -3.34
CA ASN A 166 4.31 -25.28 -1.97
C ASN A 166 4.50 -23.80 -1.57
N ALA A 167 4.05 -22.88 -2.38
CA ALA A 167 4.06 -21.46 -2.05
C ALA A 167 3.00 -21.14 -0.98
N ARG A 168 3.35 -20.25 -0.07
CA ARG A 168 2.43 -19.74 0.96
C ARG A 168 1.53 -18.66 0.36
N SER A 169 0.27 -18.64 0.74
CA SER A 169 -0.66 -17.58 0.37
C SER A 169 -1.34 -16.98 1.61
N VAL A 170 -1.54 -15.67 1.59
CA VAL A 170 -2.15 -14.93 2.69
C VAL A 170 -3.11 -13.89 2.13
N PHE A 171 -4.31 -13.87 2.65
CA PHE A 171 -5.23 -12.74 2.57
C PHE A 171 -5.31 -12.09 3.95
N PHE A 172 -5.26 -10.77 4.03
CA PHE A 172 -5.44 -10.08 5.30
C PHE A 172 -6.18 -8.75 5.12
N VAL A 173 -6.78 -8.32 6.20
CA VAL A 173 -7.28 -6.95 6.37
C VAL A 173 -6.35 -6.26 7.36
N VAL A 174 -5.91 -5.06 7.03
CA VAL A 174 -4.96 -4.31 7.86
C VAL A 174 -5.52 -4.08 9.26
N GLU A 175 -4.68 -4.31 10.27
CA GLU A 175 -5.01 -4.09 11.68
C GLU A 175 -4.39 -2.80 12.22
N ALA A 176 -5.07 -2.22 13.20
CA ALA A 176 -4.55 -1.08 13.94
C ALA A 176 -3.28 -1.49 14.72
N ASN A 177 -2.18 -0.78 14.52
CA ASN A 177 -0.93 -1.07 15.22
C ASN A 177 -0.15 0.22 15.50
N ARG A 178 -0.24 0.68 16.74
CA ARG A 178 0.44 1.90 17.19
C ARG A 178 1.95 1.81 17.07
N ALA A 179 2.57 0.66 17.39
CA ALA A 179 4.02 0.51 17.33
C ALA A 179 4.54 0.67 15.90
N GLN A 180 3.85 0.07 14.93
CA GLN A 180 4.17 0.23 13.52
C GLN A 180 3.96 1.67 13.04
N LEU A 181 2.90 2.35 13.50
CA LEU A 181 2.70 3.78 13.19
C LEU A 181 3.82 4.67 13.74
N VAL A 182 4.30 4.39 14.94
CA VAL A 182 5.43 5.11 15.55
C VAL A 182 6.69 4.90 14.72
N GLU A 183 6.96 3.68 14.30
CA GLU A 183 8.13 3.37 13.46
C GLU A 183 8.03 4.02 12.07
N LEU A 184 6.88 3.95 11.41
CA LEU A 184 6.64 4.69 10.17
C LEU A 184 6.88 6.18 10.36
N GLY A 185 6.43 6.74 11.50
CA GLY A 185 6.65 8.14 11.85
C GLY A 185 8.13 8.48 11.99
N ARG A 186 8.92 7.63 12.66
CA ARG A 186 10.37 7.77 12.79
C ARG A 186 11.06 7.78 11.41
N MET A 187 10.71 6.81 10.54
CA MET A 187 11.27 6.70 9.20
C MET A 187 10.94 7.93 8.33
N ILE A 188 9.74 8.47 8.48
CA ILE A 188 9.33 9.70 7.77
C ILE A 188 10.14 10.91 8.28
N ASP A 189 10.27 11.08 9.58
CA ASP A 189 11.04 12.19 10.14
C ASP A 189 12.53 12.08 9.81
N ALA A 190 13.05 10.86 9.62
CA ALA A 190 14.38 10.58 9.09
C ALA A 190 14.50 10.75 7.56
N ARG A 191 13.40 11.06 6.85
CA ARG A 191 13.33 11.18 5.38
C ARG A 191 13.64 9.87 4.62
N GLU A 192 13.51 8.74 5.27
CA GLU A 192 13.62 7.42 4.66
C GLU A 192 12.35 7.07 3.85
N LEU A 193 11.20 7.60 4.30
CA LEU A 193 9.88 7.43 3.67
C LEU A 193 9.20 8.78 3.47
N ARG A 194 8.35 8.86 2.45
CA ARG A 194 7.50 10.03 2.20
C ARG A 194 6.08 9.63 1.80
N PRO A 195 5.03 10.24 2.37
CA PRO A 195 3.67 10.06 1.89
C PRO A 195 3.47 10.75 0.54
N LEU A 196 2.69 10.13 -0.33
CA LEU A 196 2.31 10.69 -1.62
C LEU A 196 0.83 11.07 -1.60
N VAL A 197 0.58 12.37 -1.71
CA VAL A 197 -0.76 12.95 -1.82
C VAL A 197 -0.96 13.37 -3.26
N GLY A 198 -1.85 12.67 -3.96
CA GLY A 198 -2.13 12.94 -5.37
C GLY A 198 -3.19 14.01 -5.59
N ALA A 199 -4.14 14.13 -4.66
CA ALA A 199 -5.16 15.19 -4.69
C ALA A 199 -5.70 15.47 -3.29
N VAL A 200 -6.18 16.71 -3.10
CA VAL A 200 -6.82 17.17 -1.87
C VAL A 200 -8.17 17.81 -2.22
N PHE A 201 -9.20 17.41 -1.51
CA PHE A 201 -10.55 17.95 -1.67
C PHE A 201 -11.07 18.45 -0.33
N PRO A 202 -11.83 19.54 -0.27
CA PRO A 202 -12.52 19.94 0.96
C PRO A 202 -13.58 18.89 1.33
N LEU A 203 -13.86 18.74 2.63
CA LEU A 203 -14.86 17.77 3.13
C LEU A 203 -16.21 17.89 2.41
N ALA A 204 -16.67 19.11 2.13
CA ALA A 204 -17.94 19.37 1.42
C ALA A 204 -17.96 18.75 0.00
N ARG A 205 -16.82 18.43 -0.60
CA ARG A 205 -16.68 17.79 -1.92
C ARG A 205 -16.32 16.29 -1.82
N GLY A 206 -16.68 15.65 -0.73
CA GLY A 206 -16.34 14.23 -0.48
C GLY A 206 -16.75 13.28 -1.61
N ALA A 207 -17.93 13.48 -2.23
CA ALA A 207 -18.37 12.67 -3.37
C ALA A 207 -17.43 12.75 -4.59
N GLU A 208 -16.80 13.90 -4.82
CA GLU A 208 -15.82 14.06 -5.90
C GLU A 208 -14.52 13.31 -5.63
N THR A 209 -14.14 13.20 -4.37
CA THR A 209 -12.99 12.42 -3.92
C THR A 209 -13.13 10.96 -4.33
N PHE A 210 -14.30 10.35 -4.11
CA PHE A 210 -14.58 8.98 -4.54
C PHE A 210 -14.55 8.84 -6.06
N ARG A 211 -15.17 9.77 -6.80
CA ARG A 211 -15.14 9.76 -8.27
C ARG A 211 -13.74 9.89 -8.83
N ALA A 212 -12.92 10.79 -8.27
CA ALA A 212 -11.52 10.95 -8.67
C ALA A 212 -10.74 9.64 -8.49
N LYS A 213 -11.01 8.90 -7.41
CA LYS A 213 -10.37 7.61 -7.16
C LYS A 213 -10.87 6.50 -8.10
N GLN A 214 -12.18 6.43 -8.35
CA GLN A 214 -12.79 5.44 -9.26
C GLN A 214 -12.33 5.61 -10.70
N ASN A 215 -12.20 6.85 -11.17
CA ASN A 215 -11.75 7.14 -12.53
C ASN A 215 -10.26 6.83 -12.75
N GLY A 216 -9.51 6.50 -11.70
CA GLY A 216 -8.08 6.24 -11.77
C GLY A 216 -7.25 7.47 -12.10
N GLY A 217 -5.96 7.28 -12.27
CA GLY A 217 -5.04 8.35 -12.73
C GLY A 217 -4.52 9.28 -11.64
N VAL A 218 -5.00 9.19 -10.40
CA VAL A 218 -4.44 9.92 -9.26
C VAL A 218 -3.43 9.03 -8.54
N PRO A 219 -2.12 9.29 -8.66
CA PRO A 219 -1.10 8.51 -7.96
C PRO A 219 -1.15 8.79 -6.45
N GLY A 220 -0.77 7.82 -5.65
CA GLY A 220 -0.75 7.96 -4.19
C GLY A 220 -2.15 8.03 -3.57
N LYS A 221 -2.30 8.86 -2.54
CA LYS A 221 -3.55 9.01 -1.77
C LYS A 221 -4.33 10.27 -2.15
N VAL A 222 -5.64 10.15 -2.10
CA VAL A 222 -6.57 11.29 -2.16
C VAL A 222 -6.99 11.61 -0.73
N VAL A 223 -6.92 12.89 -0.36
CA VAL A 223 -7.14 13.37 1.02
C VAL A 223 -8.33 14.34 1.06
N LEU A 224 -9.15 14.21 2.10
CA LEU A 224 -10.15 15.19 2.46
C LEU A 224 -9.54 16.20 3.44
N ASP A 225 -9.58 17.49 3.09
CA ASP A 225 -9.23 18.56 4.01
C ASP A 225 -10.51 19.03 4.73
N VAL A 226 -10.52 18.81 6.03
CA VAL A 226 -11.69 19.09 6.89
C VAL A 226 -11.68 20.53 7.38
N VAL A 227 -10.51 21.15 7.52
CA VAL A 227 -10.33 22.41 8.27
C VAL A 227 -10.39 23.66 7.37
N HIS A 228 -10.12 23.51 6.08
CA HIS A 228 -10.08 24.66 5.16
C HIS A 228 -11.27 24.60 4.19
N PRO A 229 -12.32 25.43 4.39
CA PRO A 229 -13.37 25.57 3.39
C PRO A 229 -12.76 26.08 2.07
N PRO A 230 -13.35 25.76 0.91
CA PRO A 230 -12.87 26.24 -0.38
C PRO A 230 -12.81 27.78 -0.38
N ARG A 231 -11.66 28.33 -0.78
CA ARG A 231 -11.55 29.74 -1.10
C ARG A 231 -12.26 30.02 -2.42
#